data_abde3655c8cffc281b377c1868c5caf5
#
_entry.id   abde3655c8cffc281b377c1868c5caf5
#
_cell.length_a   1.000
_cell.length_b   1.000
_cell.length_c   1.000
_cell.angle_alpha   90.00
_cell.angle_beta   90.00
_cell.angle_gamma   90.00
#
_symmetry.space_group_name_H-M   'P 1'
#
loop_
_entity.id
_entity.type
_entity.pdbx_description
1 polymer ?
#
loop_
_entity_poly.entity_id
_entity_poly.type
_entity_poly.pdbx_seq_one_letter_code
_entity_poly.pdbx_strand_id
1 'polypeptide(L)'
;WSNSEHNGRVVAAPVQGGSQNTRIYATVTEVEGTKTLGLASAEWYYHRNITDSKGVEYTVTETEMPQSKITITGDRNEDQTIDWQDGAIAFRDIMNNPYKYEEVPELVAWRIAMNFGGQAQNPFLTTLDNVKRVAMHTDGLGQSILLKGYGNEGHDSGHPDYADIGQRMGGAEDMNMLMEKGAEYGARFGIHVNASEMYPEAKAFSEEMVRRVNGNLSYGWNWIDQGIGIDGLYDLAMGMRESRFDELKELVGDNMDFIYVDVWGNLTSSNSEDSWETRKLSKMITDNGWRMTTEWGSGNEYDSTFQHWATDLTYGGYTSKGENSEVMRFLRNHQKDSWVGDYPSYGGVANSPLLGGYNMKDFEGWQGRNDYDAYIVNLYTHNLMTKFLQHYQVVDWEDGAPVQMT
;
A
#
# COMPACT_ATOMS: atom_id res chain seq x y z
N TRP A 1 12.43 9.88 12.35
CA TRP A 1 12.45 9.38 10.96
C TRP A 1 13.88 9.20 10.45
N SER A 2 14.09 8.21 9.64
CA SER A 2 15.37 7.94 9.01
C SER A 2 15.16 7.25 7.65
N ASN A 3 16.00 7.50 6.67
CA ASN A 3 16.06 6.76 5.42
C ASN A 3 17.11 5.65 5.42
N SER A 4 17.48 5.15 6.59
CA SER A 4 18.34 3.98 6.70
C SER A 4 17.67 2.72 6.15
N GLU A 5 18.35 1.60 6.15
CA GLU A 5 17.95 0.34 5.56
C GLU A 5 16.50 -0.11 5.87
N HIS A 6 16.05 0.17 7.08
CA HIS A 6 14.70 -0.12 7.54
C HIS A 6 13.90 1.16 7.82
N ASN A 7 14.03 2.13 6.95
CA ASN A 7 13.51 3.45 7.13
C ASN A 7 11.98 3.52 7.18
N GLY A 8 11.50 4.67 7.64
CA GLY A 8 10.10 5.06 7.59
C GLY A 8 9.19 4.35 8.56
N ARG A 9 9.64 3.30 9.24
CA ARG A 9 8.82 2.62 10.23
C ARG A 9 8.83 3.37 11.56
N VAL A 10 7.65 3.62 12.07
CA VAL A 10 7.47 4.07 13.44
C VAL A 10 7.77 2.91 14.37
N VAL A 11 8.66 3.13 15.31
CA VAL A 11 8.82 2.20 16.43
C VAL A 11 7.92 2.71 17.54
N ALA A 12 6.81 2.05 17.71
CA ALA A 12 5.81 2.43 18.71
C ALA A 12 6.21 2.07 20.14
N ALA A 13 7.25 1.28 20.34
CA ALA A 13 7.71 0.90 21.66
C ALA A 13 9.23 0.69 21.72
N PRO A 14 9.87 0.98 22.86
CA PRO A 14 11.24 0.54 23.08
C PRO A 14 11.31 -0.97 22.94
N VAL A 15 12.16 -1.47 22.08
CA VAL A 15 12.43 -2.90 22.00
C VAL A 15 13.29 -3.29 23.17
N GLN A 16 12.68 -3.87 24.19
CA GLN A 16 13.44 -4.42 25.31
C GLN A 16 13.99 -5.78 24.91
N GLY A 17 15.32 -5.86 24.83
CA GLY A 17 16.09 -7.10 24.94
C GLY A 17 15.89 -8.13 23.85
N GLY A 18 15.47 -7.76 22.69
CA GLY A 18 15.37 -8.67 21.56
C GLY A 18 16.53 -8.52 20.60
N SER A 19 17.05 -9.62 20.16
CA SER A 19 17.84 -9.62 18.96
C SER A 19 16.96 -9.11 17.84
N GLN A 20 17.31 -8.21 17.26
CA GLN A 20 17.54 -7.76 16.49
C GLN A 20 17.49 -7.63 15.18
N ASN A 21 16.69 -7.57 14.48
CA ASN A 21 16.64 -7.02 13.17
C ASN A 21 16.49 -5.55 13.32
N THR A 22 17.60 -4.99 13.61
CA THR A 22 17.75 -3.69 14.15
C THR A 22 17.40 -2.62 13.16
N ARG A 23 16.21 -2.31 13.24
CA ARG A 23 15.52 -1.22 12.62
C ARG A 23 15.75 0.03 13.47
N ILE A 24 14.97 1.04 13.31
CA ILE A 24 14.96 2.18 14.22
C ILE A 24 14.45 1.72 15.59
N TYR A 25 15.20 1.99 16.64
CA TYR A 25 14.79 1.64 17.99
C TYR A 25 15.15 2.72 19.01
N ALA A 26 14.46 2.70 20.12
CA ALA A 26 14.71 3.56 21.26
C ALA A 26 15.08 2.73 22.50
N THR A 27 16.02 3.23 23.29
CA THR A 27 16.39 2.64 24.58
C THR A 27 16.26 3.68 25.66
N VAL A 28 15.76 3.29 26.81
CA VAL A 28 15.76 4.13 28.01
C VAL A 28 16.69 3.49 29.03
N THR A 29 17.69 4.23 29.45
CA THR A 29 18.61 3.82 30.51
C THR A 29 18.49 4.79 31.67
N GLU A 30 18.64 4.28 32.90
CA GLU A 30 18.65 5.10 34.10
C GLU A 30 20.01 4.96 34.79
N VAL A 31 20.69 6.07 35.01
CA VAL A 31 21.97 6.15 35.72
C VAL A 31 21.82 7.19 36.81
N GLU A 32 22.04 6.82 38.06
CA GLU A 32 21.94 7.72 39.21
C GLU A 32 20.65 8.54 39.28
N GLY A 33 19.50 7.91 38.92
CA GLY A 33 18.22 8.57 38.91
C GLY A 33 17.94 9.46 37.68
N THR A 34 18.89 9.55 36.76
CA THR A 34 18.71 10.28 35.49
C THR A 34 18.36 9.33 34.38
N LYS A 35 17.22 9.55 33.73
CA LYS A 35 16.80 8.80 32.55
C LYS A 35 17.41 9.38 31.29
N THR A 36 18.01 8.52 30.50
CA THR A 36 18.60 8.88 29.21
C THR A 36 17.91 8.10 28.10
N LEU A 37 17.45 8.80 27.07
CA LEU A 37 16.88 8.23 25.87
C LEU A 37 17.97 8.10 24.82
N GLY A 38 18.24 6.87 24.39
CA GLY A 38 19.05 6.58 23.22
C GLY A 38 18.17 6.27 22.02
N LEU A 39 18.51 6.86 20.87
CA LEU A 39 17.87 6.55 19.59
C LEU A 39 18.89 5.95 18.64
N ALA A 40 18.51 4.92 17.91
CA ALA A 40 19.34 4.32 16.88
C ALA A 40 18.51 4.04 15.64
N SER A 41 19.15 4.19 14.48
CA SER A 41 18.62 3.75 13.19
C SER A 41 19.33 2.49 12.73
N ALA A 42 18.81 1.82 11.72
CA ALA A 42 19.55 0.83 10.97
C ALA A 42 20.72 1.48 10.19
N GLU A 43 21.53 0.65 9.61
CA GLU A 43 22.69 1.08 8.83
C GLU A 43 22.29 1.74 7.50
N TRP A 44 23.19 2.51 6.94
CA TRP A 44 23.11 3.01 5.57
C TRP A 44 24.21 2.35 4.74
N TYR A 45 23.85 1.91 3.56
CA TYR A 45 24.79 1.32 2.63
C TYR A 45 24.93 2.19 1.39
N TYR A 46 26.15 2.48 1.01
CA TYR A 46 26.47 3.11 -0.27
C TYR A 46 26.62 2.04 -1.37
N HIS A 47 27.35 0.99 -1.04
CA HIS A 47 27.40 -0.23 -1.83
C HIS A 47 26.82 -1.37 -1.01
N ARG A 48 25.88 -2.06 -1.60
CA ARG A 48 25.26 -3.19 -0.96
C ARG A 48 25.48 -4.45 -1.78
N ASN A 49 26.03 -5.47 -1.16
CA ASN A 49 26.07 -6.80 -1.74
C ASN A 49 24.79 -7.52 -1.41
N ILE A 50 24.11 -8.00 -2.44
CA ILE A 50 22.90 -8.81 -2.33
C ILE A 50 23.16 -10.15 -2.99
N THR A 51 22.49 -11.18 -2.49
CA THR A 51 22.59 -12.54 -3.02
C THR A 51 21.20 -13.01 -3.41
N ASP A 52 21.02 -13.40 -4.66
CA ASP A 52 19.74 -13.92 -5.14
C ASP A 52 19.44 -15.31 -4.57
N SER A 53 18.26 -15.83 -4.87
CA SER A 53 17.83 -17.13 -4.35
C SER A 53 18.62 -18.34 -4.90
N LYS A 54 19.44 -18.11 -5.93
CA LYS A 54 20.32 -19.10 -6.55
C LYS A 54 21.76 -19.02 -6.05
N GLY A 55 22.06 -18.05 -5.16
CA GLY A 55 23.37 -17.83 -4.58
C GLY A 55 24.29 -16.96 -5.45
N VAL A 56 23.77 -16.23 -6.42
CA VAL A 56 24.55 -15.28 -7.22
C VAL A 56 24.62 -13.95 -6.51
N GLU A 57 25.82 -13.40 -6.39
CA GLU A 57 26.08 -12.13 -5.73
C GLU A 57 26.08 -10.96 -6.72
N TYR A 58 25.45 -9.86 -6.32
CA TYR A 58 25.42 -8.59 -7.04
C TYR A 58 25.80 -7.46 -6.11
N THR A 59 26.45 -6.44 -6.64
CA THR A 59 26.69 -5.19 -5.90
C THR A 59 25.80 -4.11 -6.48
N VAL A 60 24.93 -3.56 -5.65
CA VAL A 60 24.10 -2.40 -5.99
C VAL A 60 24.59 -1.16 -5.29
N THR A 61 24.50 -0.03 -5.97
CA THR A 61 24.92 1.26 -5.44
C THR A 61 23.67 2.05 -5.03
N GLU A 62 23.68 2.55 -3.79
CA GLU A 62 22.63 3.42 -3.30
C GLU A 62 22.98 4.87 -3.61
N THR A 63 22.03 5.61 -4.13
CA THR A 63 22.22 7.02 -4.52
C THR A 63 21.63 8.00 -3.52
N GLU A 64 20.78 7.53 -2.63
CA GLU A 64 20.22 8.39 -1.59
C GLU A 64 21.24 8.70 -0.49
N MET A 65 21.34 9.96 -0.16
CA MET A 65 22.18 10.38 0.96
C MET A 65 21.55 10.02 2.30
N PRO A 66 22.35 9.59 3.30
CA PRO A 66 21.84 9.34 4.64
C PRO A 66 21.14 10.55 5.22
N GLN A 67 19.93 10.34 5.75
CA GLN A 67 19.14 11.37 6.40
C GLN A 67 18.48 10.83 7.66
N SER A 68 18.42 11.66 8.69
CA SER A 68 17.59 11.41 9.86
C SER A 68 16.98 12.71 10.37
N LYS A 69 15.80 12.61 10.97
CA LYS A 69 15.09 13.71 11.59
C LYS A 69 14.64 13.28 12.99
N ILE A 70 14.89 14.14 13.96
CA ILE A 70 14.50 13.90 15.35
C ILE A 70 13.71 15.12 15.81
N THR A 71 12.58 14.89 16.45
CA THR A 71 11.83 15.93 17.11
C THR A 71 11.79 15.66 18.61
N ILE A 72 11.87 16.73 19.39
CA ILE A 72 11.67 16.74 20.85
C ILE A 72 10.48 17.64 21.09
N THR A 73 9.52 17.14 21.84
CA THR A 73 8.26 17.85 22.05
C THR A 73 7.92 17.95 23.54
N GLY A 74 7.03 18.89 23.87
CA GLY A 74 6.29 18.93 25.10
C GLY A 74 4.83 18.57 24.85
N ASP A 75 3.96 18.94 25.74
CA ASP A 75 2.51 18.81 25.63
C ASP A 75 1.98 19.52 24.38
N ARG A 76 1.43 18.78 23.45
CA ARG A 76 0.96 19.25 22.14
C ARG A 76 -0.56 19.35 22.06
N ASN A 77 -1.27 18.56 22.85
CA ASN A 77 -2.72 18.53 22.86
C ASN A 77 -3.32 19.31 24.04
N GLU A 78 -2.45 19.91 24.90
CA GLU A 78 -2.83 20.76 26.05
C GLU A 78 -3.60 20.02 27.14
N ASP A 79 -3.41 18.69 27.26
CA ASP A 79 -4.04 17.86 28.27
C ASP A 79 -3.31 17.86 29.62
N GLN A 80 -2.16 18.57 29.72
CA GLN A 80 -1.26 18.70 30.86
C GLN A 80 -0.45 17.42 31.15
N THR A 81 -0.44 16.48 30.25
CA THR A 81 0.37 15.28 30.31
C THR A 81 1.32 15.25 29.09
N ILE A 82 2.53 14.74 29.26
CA ILE A 82 3.42 14.50 28.12
C ILE A 82 3.52 13.01 27.92
N ASP A 83 2.96 12.53 26.83
CA ASP A 83 2.93 11.11 26.53
C ASP A 83 3.22 10.79 25.05
N TRP A 84 2.86 9.58 24.61
CA TRP A 84 3.09 9.13 23.26
C TRP A 84 2.27 9.88 22.21
N GLN A 85 1.12 10.44 22.59
CA GLN A 85 0.24 11.19 21.68
C GLN A 85 0.91 12.49 21.24
N ASP A 86 1.56 13.21 22.17
CA ASP A 86 2.38 14.37 21.84
C ASP A 86 3.52 14.03 20.89
N GLY A 87 4.17 12.89 21.13
CA GLY A 87 5.19 12.36 20.26
C GLY A 87 4.66 12.06 18.85
N ALA A 88 3.47 11.47 18.75
CA ALA A 88 2.82 11.18 17.49
C ALA A 88 2.43 12.46 16.72
N ILE A 89 1.87 13.45 17.42
CA ILE A 89 1.52 14.76 16.85
C ILE A 89 2.79 15.44 16.30
N ALA A 90 3.85 15.51 17.10
CA ALA A 90 5.10 16.13 16.68
C ALA A 90 5.81 15.36 15.56
N PHE A 91 5.62 14.04 15.47
CA PHE A 91 6.19 13.22 14.42
C PHE A 91 5.57 13.50 13.04
N ARG A 92 4.33 13.94 12.96
CA ARG A 92 3.67 14.33 11.70
C ARG A 92 4.47 15.38 10.94
N ASP A 93 5.17 16.27 11.65
CA ASP A 93 5.96 17.35 11.06
C ASP A 93 7.25 16.85 10.38
N ILE A 94 7.73 15.66 10.74
CA ILE A 94 9.01 15.12 10.26
C ILE A 94 8.92 13.77 9.54
N MET A 95 7.78 13.09 9.60
CA MET A 95 7.60 11.82 8.92
C MET A 95 7.60 12.01 7.39
N ASN A 96 7.81 10.93 6.65
CA ASN A 96 7.51 10.93 5.23
C ASN A 96 5.98 10.84 5.03
N ASN A 97 5.50 11.57 4.05
CA ASN A 97 4.11 11.51 3.65
C ASN A 97 3.98 10.67 2.37
N PRO A 98 2.94 9.87 2.22
CA PRO A 98 2.68 9.18 0.97
C PRO A 98 2.55 10.16 -0.21
N TYR A 99 3.08 9.79 -1.35
CA TYR A 99 3.04 10.64 -2.54
C TYR A 99 1.59 10.98 -2.94
N LYS A 100 1.29 12.26 -3.13
CA LYS A 100 -0.06 12.77 -3.46
C LYS A 100 -1.16 12.41 -2.46
N TYR A 101 -0.82 12.25 -1.18
CA TYR A 101 -1.83 11.94 -0.17
C TYR A 101 -2.91 13.02 -0.01
N GLU A 102 -2.58 14.25 -0.38
CA GLU A 102 -3.51 15.39 -0.33
C GLU A 102 -4.71 15.22 -1.27
N GLU A 103 -4.59 14.40 -2.30
CA GLU A 103 -5.67 14.12 -3.25
C GLU A 103 -6.66 13.06 -2.72
N VAL A 104 -6.25 12.27 -1.72
CA VAL A 104 -7.05 11.15 -1.22
C VAL A 104 -8.39 11.56 -0.62
N PRO A 105 -8.52 12.67 0.15
CA PRO A 105 -9.81 13.09 0.72
C PRO A 105 -10.93 13.28 -0.29
N GLU A 106 -10.62 13.71 -1.49
CA GLU A 106 -11.61 13.98 -2.55
C GLU A 106 -12.11 12.70 -3.22
N LEU A 107 -11.38 11.59 -3.11
CA LEU A 107 -11.68 10.32 -3.76
C LEU A 107 -12.60 9.46 -2.89
N VAL A 108 -13.88 9.75 -2.86
CA VAL A 108 -14.85 9.17 -1.94
C VAL A 108 -15.35 7.79 -2.36
N ALA A 109 -15.59 7.63 -3.66
CA ALA A 109 -16.19 6.41 -4.21
C ALA A 109 -15.12 5.44 -4.68
N TRP A 110 -14.70 4.52 -3.82
CA TRP A 110 -13.74 3.46 -4.13
C TRP A 110 -14.43 2.29 -4.83
N ARG A 111 -13.86 1.83 -5.95
CA ARG A 111 -14.42 0.74 -6.75
C ARG A 111 -13.33 -0.17 -7.30
N ILE A 112 -13.70 -1.41 -7.58
CA ILE A 112 -12.85 -2.39 -8.25
C ILE A 112 -13.58 -2.90 -9.49
N ALA A 113 -13.13 -2.52 -10.67
CA ALA A 113 -13.58 -3.10 -11.93
C ALA A 113 -12.80 -4.40 -12.18
N MET A 114 -13.48 -5.53 -11.99
CA MET A 114 -12.88 -6.86 -12.04
C MET A 114 -13.00 -7.49 -13.42
N ASN A 115 -11.91 -8.00 -13.94
CA ASN A 115 -11.85 -8.87 -15.10
C ASN A 115 -11.12 -10.16 -14.77
N PHE A 116 -11.63 -11.28 -15.22
CA PHE A 116 -11.20 -12.58 -14.73
C PHE A 116 -11.33 -13.66 -15.81
N GLY A 117 -10.34 -14.53 -15.94
CA GLY A 117 -10.41 -15.73 -16.77
C GLY A 117 -10.63 -15.46 -18.26
N GLY A 118 -10.02 -14.44 -18.83
CA GLY A 118 -10.16 -14.08 -20.24
C GLY A 118 -11.57 -13.61 -20.65
N GLN A 119 -12.46 -13.43 -19.68
CA GLN A 119 -13.80 -12.93 -19.89
C GLN A 119 -13.82 -11.43 -19.62
N ALA A 120 -13.92 -10.60 -20.58
CA ALA A 120 -14.04 -9.15 -20.40
C ALA A 120 -15.39 -8.78 -19.75
N GLN A 121 -15.51 -9.02 -18.44
CA GLN A 121 -16.73 -8.68 -17.69
C GLN A 121 -16.96 -7.18 -17.61
N ASN A 122 -15.87 -6.42 -17.46
CA ASN A 122 -15.87 -4.97 -17.41
C ASN A 122 -14.86 -4.40 -18.43
N PRO A 123 -15.21 -4.40 -19.73
CA PRO A 123 -14.43 -3.70 -20.75
C PRO A 123 -14.22 -2.25 -20.35
N PHE A 124 -13.13 -1.64 -20.76
CA PHE A 124 -12.77 -0.29 -20.32
C PHE A 124 -13.84 0.76 -20.59
N LEU A 125 -14.51 0.69 -21.76
CA LEU A 125 -15.58 1.64 -22.06
C LEU A 125 -16.87 1.38 -21.26
N THR A 126 -17.14 0.12 -20.85
CA THR A 126 -18.21 -0.16 -19.89
C THR A 126 -17.89 0.42 -18.51
N THR A 127 -16.65 0.33 -18.08
CA THR A 127 -16.19 0.99 -16.84
C THR A 127 -16.34 2.51 -16.93
N LEU A 128 -16.09 3.12 -18.09
CA LEU A 128 -16.34 4.55 -18.33
C LEU A 128 -17.83 4.92 -18.18
N ASP A 129 -18.74 4.10 -18.69
CA ASP A 129 -20.18 4.33 -18.50
C ASP A 129 -20.57 4.22 -17.01
N ASN A 130 -19.95 3.30 -16.28
CA ASN A 130 -20.14 3.21 -14.83
C ASN A 130 -19.58 4.43 -14.09
N VAL A 131 -18.44 4.98 -14.52
CA VAL A 131 -17.92 6.26 -13.98
C VAL A 131 -18.94 7.36 -14.11
N LYS A 132 -19.50 7.56 -15.31
CA LYS A 132 -20.53 8.56 -15.58
C LYS A 132 -21.77 8.33 -14.73
N ARG A 133 -22.22 7.05 -14.64
CA ARG A 133 -23.39 6.66 -13.84
C ARG A 133 -23.21 7.03 -12.37
N VAL A 134 -22.05 6.72 -11.78
CA VAL A 134 -21.75 7.05 -10.38
C VAL A 134 -21.67 8.56 -10.21
N ALA A 135 -20.96 9.29 -11.08
CA ALA A 135 -20.87 10.75 -11.01
C ALA A 135 -22.25 11.40 -11.04
N MET A 136 -23.16 10.94 -11.90
CA MET A 136 -24.52 11.48 -11.97
C MET A 136 -25.36 11.20 -10.71
N HIS A 137 -25.19 10.04 -10.08
CA HIS A 137 -25.93 9.69 -8.86
C HIS A 137 -25.37 10.30 -7.59
N THR A 138 -24.13 10.76 -7.62
CA THR A 138 -23.42 11.29 -6.45
C THR A 138 -23.14 12.79 -6.55
N ASP A 139 -23.69 13.46 -7.56
CA ASP A 139 -23.41 14.88 -7.85
C ASP A 139 -21.90 15.17 -7.99
N GLY A 140 -21.18 14.23 -8.61
CA GLY A 140 -19.77 14.38 -8.94
C GLY A 140 -18.78 14.07 -7.82
N LEU A 141 -19.13 13.26 -6.84
CA LEU A 141 -18.15 12.77 -5.87
C LEU A 141 -16.98 12.10 -6.58
N GLY A 142 -15.75 12.42 -6.15
CA GLY A 142 -14.54 11.83 -6.69
C GLY A 142 -14.52 10.30 -6.55
N GLN A 143 -13.96 9.64 -7.54
CA GLN A 143 -13.95 8.18 -7.64
C GLN A 143 -12.52 7.66 -7.73
N SER A 144 -12.22 6.58 -7.02
CA SER A 144 -10.97 5.83 -7.15
C SER A 144 -11.29 4.44 -7.68
N ILE A 145 -10.78 4.09 -8.86
CA ILE A 145 -11.13 2.85 -9.55
C ILE A 145 -9.88 1.99 -9.76
N LEU A 146 -9.87 0.83 -9.14
CA LEU A 146 -8.86 -0.20 -9.38
C LEU A 146 -9.30 -1.08 -10.55
N LEU A 147 -8.50 -1.06 -11.62
CA LEU A 147 -8.67 -1.95 -12.76
C LEU A 147 -7.99 -3.29 -12.44
N LYS A 148 -8.72 -4.18 -11.79
CA LYS A 148 -8.21 -5.49 -11.40
C LYS A 148 -8.40 -6.49 -12.53
N GLY A 149 -7.30 -7.03 -13.01
CA GLY A 149 -7.30 -7.87 -14.23
C GLY A 149 -7.35 -7.05 -15.52
N TYR A 150 -6.67 -5.92 -15.56
CA TYR A 150 -6.57 -5.02 -16.70
C TYR A 150 -5.75 -5.59 -17.86
N GLY A 151 -4.84 -6.52 -17.57
CA GLY A 151 -3.86 -7.05 -18.51
C GLY A 151 -4.06 -8.52 -18.84
N ASN A 152 -3.43 -8.98 -19.89
CA ASN A 152 -3.39 -10.36 -20.35
C ASN A 152 -4.79 -11.04 -20.36
N GLU A 153 -4.93 -12.16 -19.66
CA GLU A 153 -6.19 -12.92 -19.56
C GLU A 153 -7.07 -12.50 -18.35
N GLY A 154 -6.70 -11.43 -17.66
CA GLY A 154 -7.44 -10.94 -16.50
C GLY A 154 -6.67 -11.04 -15.19
N HIS A 155 -7.39 -11.07 -14.07
CA HIS A 155 -6.78 -11.10 -12.75
C HIS A 155 -5.90 -12.34 -12.55
N ASP A 156 -4.73 -12.14 -11.98
CA ASP A 156 -3.71 -13.15 -11.71
C ASP A 156 -3.29 -13.94 -12.96
N SER A 157 -3.06 -13.23 -14.05
CA SER A 157 -2.57 -13.78 -15.31
C SER A 157 -1.53 -12.85 -15.93
N GLY A 158 -0.49 -13.42 -16.52
CA GLY A 158 0.53 -12.72 -17.30
C GLY A 158 1.45 -11.77 -16.54
N HIS A 159 1.35 -11.68 -15.21
CA HIS A 159 2.32 -10.90 -14.45
C HIS A 159 3.72 -11.53 -14.54
N PRO A 160 4.78 -10.70 -14.59
CA PRO A 160 4.80 -9.26 -14.38
C PRO A 160 4.84 -8.41 -15.67
N ASP A 161 4.21 -8.83 -16.75
CA ASP A 161 4.14 -8.06 -18.00
C ASP A 161 3.15 -6.89 -17.84
N TYR A 162 3.54 -5.84 -17.12
CA TYR A 162 2.64 -4.75 -16.72
C TYR A 162 2.07 -3.96 -17.90
N ALA A 163 2.78 -3.91 -19.01
CA ALA A 163 2.36 -3.23 -20.24
C ALA A 163 1.49 -4.10 -21.19
N ASP A 164 1.22 -5.36 -20.83
CA ASP A 164 0.37 -6.24 -21.65
C ASP A 164 -1.11 -6.01 -21.36
N ILE A 165 -1.66 -4.91 -21.87
CA ILE A 165 -3.04 -4.50 -21.63
C ILE A 165 -4.00 -5.40 -22.44
N GLY A 166 -5.04 -5.91 -21.76
CA GLY A 166 -5.94 -6.90 -22.30
C GLY A 166 -6.71 -6.44 -23.53
N GLN A 167 -6.46 -7.09 -24.68
CA GLN A 167 -7.09 -6.73 -25.96
C GLN A 167 -8.60 -6.94 -25.96
N ARG A 168 -9.10 -7.96 -25.26
CA ARG A 168 -10.54 -8.23 -25.16
C ARG A 168 -11.29 -7.16 -24.35
N MET A 169 -10.57 -6.40 -23.54
CA MET A 169 -11.16 -5.31 -22.76
C MET A 169 -11.11 -3.96 -23.49
N GLY A 170 -10.47 -3.92 -24.66
CA GLY A 170 -10.32 -2.74 -25.49
C GLY A 170 -8.88 -2.30 -25.71
N GLY A 171 -7.91 -2.98 -25.10
CA GLY A 171 -6.48 -2.65 -25.24
C GLY A 171 -6.10 -1.31 -24.65
N ALA A 172 -4.89 -0.86 -24.96
CA ALA A 172 -4.34 0.39 -24.44
C ALA A 172 -5.13 1.63 -24.89
N GLU A 173 -5.71 1.61 -26.09
CA GLU A 173 -6.50 2.72 -26.62
C GLU A 173 -7.73 3.00 -25.76
N ASP A 174 -8.55 1.98 -25.52
CA ASP A 174 -9.76 2.12 -24.71
C ASP A 174 -9.43 2.38 -23.23
N MET A 175 -8.34 1.81 -22.73
CA MET A 175 -7.87 2.08 -21.37
C MET A 175 -7.47 3.54 -21.18
N ASN A 176 -6.72 4.09 -22.11
CA ASN A 176 -6.35 5.50 -22.07
C ASN A 176 -7.57 6.41 -22.22
N MET A 177 -8.51 6.06 -23.12
CA MET A 177 -9.77 6.77 -23.26
C MET A 177 -10.59 6.76 -21.96
N LEU A 178 -10.67 5.59 -21.29
CA LEU A 178 -11.31 5.48 -19.98
C LEU A 178 -10.70 6.45 -18.98
N MET A 179 -9.37 6.45 -18.85
CA MET A 179 -8.66 7.27 -17.87
C MET A 179 -8.80 8.77 -18.17
N GLU A 180 -8.59 9.17 -19.41
CA GLU A 180 -8.72 10.57 -19.85
C GLU A 180 -10.16 11.08 -19.67
N LYS A 181 -11.14 10.35 -20.19
CA LYS A 181 -12.54 10.78 -20.11
C LYS A 181 -13.13 10.62 -18.71
N GLY A 182 -12.71 9.60 -17.99
CA GLY A 182 -13.13 9.42 -16.60
C GLY A 182 -12.67 10.54 -15.68
N ALA A 183 -11.49 11.09 -15.92
CA ALA A 183 -10.97 12.22 -15.15
C ALA A 183 -11.88 13.46 -15.25
N GLU A 184 -12.59 13.66 -16.36
CA GLU A 184 -13.57 14.73 -16.53
C GLU A 184 -14.76 14.61 -15.55
N TYR A 185 -14.97 13.41 -15.00
CA TYR A 185 -16.00 13.08 -14.00
C TYR A 185 -15.42 12.86 -12.58
N GLY A 186 -14.20 13.37 -12.33
CA GLY A 186 -13.56 13.25 -11.03
C GLY A 186 -13.01 11.86 -10.71
N ALA A 187 -12.88 10.99 -11.70
CA ALA A 187 -12.34 9.64 -11.48
C ALA A 187 -10.82 9.60 -11.61
N ARG A 188 -10.20 8.78 -10.76
CA ARG A 188 -8.78 8.40 -10.80
C ARG A 188 -8.68 6.89 -10.93
N PHE A 189 -7.72 6.44 -11.72
CA PHE A 189 -7.59 5.03 -12.07
C PHE A 189 -6.22 4.49 -11.68
N GLY A 190 -6.22 3.25 -11.25
CA GLY A 190 -5.00 2.49 -11.03
C GLY A 190 -5.16 1.05 -11.50
N ILE A 191 -4.06 0.35 -11.51
CA ILE A 191 -4.01 -1.05 -11.90
C ILE A 191 -3.52 -1.92 -10.74
N HIS A 192 -3.97 -3.17 -10.77
CA HIS A 192 -3.49 -4.21 -9.88
C HIS A 192 -2.28 -4.91 -10.51
N VAL A 193 -1.18 -4.93 -9.80
CA VAL A 193 0.03 -5.65 -10.23
C VAL A 193 0.49 -6.63 -9.15
N ASN A 194 1.07 -7.74 -9.58
CA ASN A 194 1.82 -8.63 -8.70
C ASN A 194 3.32 -8.44 -8.98
N ALA A 195 4.09 -8.11 -7.95
CA ALA A 195 5.53 -7.89 -8.04
C ALA A 195 6.35 -8.98 -7.33
N SER A 196 5.68 -9.94 -6.69
CA SER A 196 6.29 -11.06 -5.96
C SER A 196 6.13 -12.41 -6.65
N GLU A 197 5.18 -12.50 -7.57
CA GLU A 197 4.88 -13.73 -8.31
C GLU A 197 4.79 -13.45 -9.81
N MET A 198 5.10 -14.44 -10.62
CA MET A 198 4.96 -14.43 -12.07
C MET A 198 4.27 -15.68 -12.57
N TYR A 199 3.72 -15.60 -13.78
CA TYR A 199 3.02 -16.69 -14.42
C TYR A 199 3.78 -17.19 -15.64
N PRO A 200 3.72 -18.51 -15.94
CA PRO A 200 4.50 -19.10 -17.02
C PRO A 200 4.23 -18.53 -18.42
N GLU A 201 3.05 -17.97 -18.65
CA GLU A 201 2.67 -17.34 -19.90
C GLU A 201 3.22 -15.92 -20.09
N ALA A 202 3.75 -15.30 -19.03
CA ALA A 202 4.36 -13.98 -19.12
C ALA A 202 5.62 -14.00 -20.02
N LYS A 203 5.81 -12.96 -20.82
CA LYS A 203 7.02 -12.78 -21.64
C LYS A 203 8.27 -12.63 -20.78
N ALA A 204 8.11 -12.01 -19.60
CA ALA A 204 9.18 -11.85 -18.62
C ALA A 204 9.56 -13.14 -17.89
N PHE A 205 8.79 -14.23 -18.05
CA PHE A 205 9.09 -15.49 -17.40
C PHE A 205 10.43 -16.07 -17.90
N SER A 206 11.34 -16.30 -16.98
CA SER A 206 12.63 -16.94 -17.27
C SER A 206 13.15 -17.70 -16.06
N GLU A 207 14.07 -18.63 -16.28
CA GLU A 207 14.72 -19.40 -15.21
C GLU A 207 15.55 -18.50 -14.28
N GLU A 208 16.05 -17.37 -14.78
CA GLU A 208 16.79 -16.39 -13.99
C GLU A 208 15.88 -15.62 -13.06
N MET A 209 14.65 -15.34 -13.48
CA MET A 209 13.64 -14.64 -12.68
C MET A 209 13.02 -15.52 -11.59
N VAL A 210 13.10 -16.84 -11.74
CA VAL A 210 12.47 -17.78 -10.81
C VAL A 210 13.17 -17.77 -9.46
N ARG A 211 12.38 -17.57 -8.40
CA ARG A 211 12.84 -17.75 -7.04
C ARG A 211 12.93 -19.22 -6.68
N ARG A 212 14.01 -19.58 -6.00
CA ARG A 212 14.22 -20.93 -5.47
C ARG A 212 14.36 -20.91 -3.95
N VAL A 213 13.73 -21.88 -3.33
CA VAL A 213 13.87 -22.14 -1.88
C VAL A 213 14.39 -23.56 -1.72
N ASN A 214 15.58 -23.71 -1.15
CA ASN A 214 16.27 -25.00 -1.04
C ASN A 214 16.40 -25.74 -2.39
N GLY A 215 16.63 -24.99 -3.46
CA GLY A 215 16.77 -25.51 -4.83
C GLY A 215 15.46 -25.81 -5.56
N ASN A 216 14.32 -25.72 -4.90
CA ASN A 216 13.01 -25.94 -5.50
C ASN A 216 12.34 -24.63 -5.91
N LEU A 217 11.40 -24.70 -6.86
CA LEU A 217 10.56 -23.54 -7.22
C LEU A 217 9.76 -23.08 -5.99
N SER A 218 9.68 -21.77 -5.84
CA SER A 218 8.78 -21.14 -4.85
C SER A 218 7.41 -20.95 -5.51
N TYR A 219 6.46 -21.82 -5.20
CA TYR A 219 5.09 -21.69 -5.71
C TYR A 219 4.31 -20.68 -4.88
N GLY A 220 3.57 -19.83 -5.59
CA GLY A 220 2.68 -18.84 -5.02
C GLY A 220 1.22 -19.21 -5.15
N TRP A 221 0.38 -18.19 -5.30
CA TRP A 221 -1.07 -18.35 -5.44
C TRP A 221 -1.44 -19.10 -6.73
N ASN A 222 -2.52 -19.87 -6.71
CA ASN A 222 -2.97 -20.67 -7.85
C ASN A 222 -4.48 -20.61 -8.01
N TRP A 223 -5.00 -19.51 -8.46
CA TRP A 223 -6.43 -19.42 -8.67
C TRP A 223 -6.84 -19.91 -10.08
N ILE A 224 -6.32 -19.29 -11.14
CA ILE A 224 -6.47 -19.77 -12.52
C ILE A 224 -5.18 -20.40 -12.97
N ASP A 225 -4.08 -19.67 -12.87
CA ASP A 225 -2.75 -20.10 -13.22
C ASP A 225 -1.88 -20.27 -11.96
N GLN A 226 -0.81 -21.04 -12.08
CA GLN A 226 0.11 -21.25 -10.99
C GLN A 226 1.12 -20.11 -10.92
N GLY A 227 1.01 -19.28 -9.89
CA GLY A 227 2.03 -18.30 -9.56
C GLY A 227 3.35 -18.96 -9.15
N ILE A 228 4.45 -18.41 -9.63
CA ILE A 228 5.81 -18.81 -9.28
C ILE A 228 6.52 -17.58 -8.74
N GLY A 229 7.16 -17.69 -7.57
CA GLY A 229 7.83 -16.58 -6.92
C GLY A 229 8.89 -15.94 -7.81
N ILE A 230 8.90 -14.62 -7.87
CA ILE A 230 9.95 -13.82 -8.50
C ILE A 230 11.14 -13.74 -7.55
N ASP A 231 12.34 -13.91 -8.07
CA ASP A 231 13.57 -13.56 -7.37
C ASP A 231 13.74 -12.03 -7.39
N GLY A 232 13.17 -11.39 -6.37
CA GLY A 232 13.09 -9.92 -6.30
C GLY A 232 14.45 -9.24 -6.29
N LEU A 233 15.46 -9.87 -5.69
CA LEU A 233 16.81 -9.32 -5.66
C LEU A 233 17.47 -9.38 -7.03
N TYR A 234 17.28 -10.47 -7.77
CA TYR A 234 17.73 -10.56 -9.17
C TYR A 234 17.01 -9.52 -10.05
N ASP A 235 15.70 -9.42 -9.91
CA ASP A 235 14.85 -8.49 -10.67
C ASP A 235 15.29 -7.02 -10.47
N LEU A 236 15.61 -6.65 -9.23
CA LEU A 236 16.14 -5.33 -8.89
C LEU A 236 17.56 -5.11 -9.41
N ALA A 237 18.46 -6.07 -9.18
CA ALA A 237 19.86 -5.95 -9.57
C ALA A 237 20.03 -5.80 -11.08
N MET A 238 19.16 -6.43 -11.87
CA MET A 238 19.16 -6.39 -13.32
C MET A 238 18.35 -5.24 -13.93
N GLY A 239 17.65 -4.44 -13.10
CA GLY A 239 16.81 -3.33 -13.57
C GLY A 239 15.56 -3.76 -14.35
N MET A 240 15.18 -5.02 -14.28
CA MET A 240 14.09 -5.55 -15.11
C MET A 240 12.73 -5.06 -14.64
N ARG A 241 12.54 -4.91 -13.33
CA ARG A 241 11.31 -4.34 -12.76
C ARG A 241 11.12 -2.89 -13.16
N GLU A 242 12.17 -2.09 -13.09
CA GLU A 242 12.17 -0.71 -13.55
C GLU A 242 11.79 -0.61 -15.03
N SER A 243 12.42 -1.40 -15.88
CA SER A 243 12.11 -1.47 -17.32
C SER A 243 10.65 -1.78 -17.61
N ARG A 244 10.03 -2.70 -16.86
CA ARG A 244 8.60 -3.03 -17.04
C ARG A 244 7.66 -1.90 -16.59
N PHE A 245 8.03 -1.13 -15.57
CA PHE A 245 7.28 0.08 -15.20
C PHE A 245 7.47 1.19 -16.23
N ASP A 246 8.66 1.35 -16.79
CA ASP A 246 8.93 2.32 -17.86
C ASP A 246 8.10 2.00 -19.13
N GLU A 247 8.05 0.74 -19.54
CA GLU A 247 7.20 0.29 -20.65
C GLU A 247 5.71 0.61 -20.39
N LEU A 248 5.24 0.38 -19.18
CA LEU A 248 3.88 0.75 -18.79
C LEU A 248 3.67 2.26 -18.86
N LYS A 249 4.63 3.04 -18.35
CA LYS A 249 4.56 4.51 -18.38
C LYS A 249 4.52 5.06 -19.79
N GLU A 250 5.31 4.52 -20.70
CA GLU A 250 5.25 4.88 -22.12
C GLU A 250 3.85 4.65 -22.73
N LEU A 251 3.16 3.62 -22.27
CA LEU A 251 1.87 3.22 -22.81
C LEU A 251 0.70 4.04 -22.25
N VAL A 252 0.72 4.34 -20.95
CA VAL A 252 -0.40 5.02 -20.25
C VAL A 252 -0.16 6.51 -20.02
N GLY A 253 1.06 6.98 -20.18
CA GLY A 253 1.42 8.39 -19.95
C GLY A 253 1.11 8.85 -18.53
N ASP A 254 0.51 10.05 -18.42
CA ASP A 254 0.10 10.65 -17.15
C ASP A 254 -1.38 10.37 -16.79
N ASN A 255 -2.05 9.51 -17.56
CA ASN A 255 -3.47 9.24 -17.35
C ASN A 255 -3.74 8.34 -16.14
N MET A 256 -2.78 7.52 -15.75
CA MET A 256 -2.90 6.60 -14.62
C MET A 256 -2.43 7.28 -13.32
N ASP A 257 -3.15 7.04 -12.23
CA ASP A 257 -2.93 7.72 -10.96
C ASP A 257 -2.25 6.84 -9.90
N PHE A 258 -2.54 5.53 -9.85
CA PHE A 258 -1.98 4.68 -8.81
C PHE A 258 -1.68 3.25 -9.28
N ILE A 259 -0.78 2.61 -8.54
CA ILE A 259 -0.49 1.18 -8.64
C ILE A 259 -0.92 0.51 -7.34
N TYR A 260 -1.74 -0.53 -7.44
CA TYR A 260 -2.07 -1.43 -6.35
C TYR A 260 -1.19 -2.68 -6.44
N VAL A 261 -0.31 -2.85 -5.46
CA VAL A 261 0.60 -3.98 -5.40
C VAL A 261 -0.02 -5.08 -4.54
N ASP A 262 -0.30 -6.20 -5.19
CA ASP A 262 -0.83 -7.41 -4.57
C ASP A 262 0.30 -8.26 -3.97
N VAL A 263 -0.01 -9.03 -2.93
CA VAL A 263 0.90 -10.00 -2.28
C VAL A 263 2.23 -9.39 -1.79
N TRP A 264 2.31 -8.07 -1.67
CA TRP A 264 3.50 -7.36 -1.23
C TRP A 264 3.25 -6.57 0.06
N GLY A 265 4.29 -6.39 0.85
CA GLY A 265 4.20 -5.62 2.09
C GLY A 265 3.84 -6.46 3.31
N ASN A 266 3.67 -7.74 3.13
CA ASN A 266 3.66 -8.72 4.19
C ASN A 266 5.10 -9.19 4.45
N LEU A 267 5.52 -9.30 5.71
CA LEU A 267 6.87 -9.73 6.07
C LEU A 267 7.24 -11.13 5.58
N THR A 268 6.26 -11.92 5.18
CA THR A 268 6.46 -13.28 4.71
C THR A 268 6.42 -13.41 3.19
N SER A 269 5.83 -12.46 2.49
CA SER A 269 5.58 -12.57 1.04
C SER A 269 6.66 -11.95 0.19
N SER A 270 7.34 -10.92 0.67
CA SER A 270 8.35 -10.21 -0.12
C SER A 270 9.72 -10.87 -0.11
N ASN A 271 9.91 -11.93 0.62
CA ASN A 271 11.20 -12.52 0.83
C ASN A 271 12.29 -11.68 1.37
N SER A 272 12.07 -10.44 1.42
CA SER A 272 13.02 -9.56 1.99
C SER A 272 12.54 -9.30 3.39
N GLU A 273 13.20 -9.87 4.30
CA GLU A 273 13.27 -9.35 5.66
C GLU A 273 13.74 -7.89 5.67
N ASP A 274 13.93 -7.35 4.48
CA ASP A 274 14.65 -6.20 4.14
C ASP A 274 13.69 -5.18 3.52
N SER A 275 13.47 -4.11 4.20
CA SER A 275 12.65 -3.01 3.73
C SER A 275 13.26 -2.27 2.53
N TRP A 276 14.50 -2.55 2.19
CA TRP A 276 15.19 -1.95 1.07
C TRP A 276 14.52 -2.27 -0.27
N GLU A 277 14.18 -3.54 -0.51
CA GLU A 277 13.47 -3.95 -1.72
C GLU A 277 12.09 -3.31 -1.81
N THR A 278 11.37 -3.27 -0.71
CA THR A 278 10.05 -2.62 -0.60
C THR A 278 10.15 -1.13 -0.90
N ARG A 279 11.17 -0.46 -0.37
CA ARG A 279 11.40 0.95 -0.62
C ARG A 279 11.74 1.23 -2.08
N LYS A 280 12.54 0.38 -2.72
CA LYS A 280 12.86 0.49 -4.15
C LYS A 280 11.60 0.34 -5.00
N LEU A 281 10.73 -0.60 -4.67
CA LEU A 281 9.44 -0.75 -5.37
C LEU A 281 8.57 0.50 -5.22
N SER A 282 8.40 0.99 -3.99
CA SER A 282 7.64 2.23 -3.74
C SER A 282 8.20 3.41 -4.54
N LYS A 283 9.52 3.54 -4.56
CA LYS A 283 10.19 4.62 -5.30
C LYS A 283 10.01 4.50 -6.81
N MET A 284 10.13 3.32 -7.39
CA MET A 284 9.86 3.09 -8.82
C MET A 284 8.43 3.52 -9.20
N ILE A 285 7.46 3.22 -8.34
CA ILE A 285 6.06 3.60 -8.57
C ILE A 285 5.91 5.12 -8.48
N THR A 286 6.41 5.74 -7.42
CA THR A 286 6.24 7.18 -7.20
C THR A 286 7.05 8.06 -8.15
N ASP A 287 8.23 7.62 -8.58
CA ASP A 287 9.04 8.33 -9.58
C ASP A 287 8.36 8.35 -10.97
N ASN A 288 7.50 7.38 -11.25
CA ASN A 288 6.63 7.38 -12.43
C ASN A 288 5.39 8.30 -12.29
N GLY A 289 5.23 8.94 -11.14
CA GLY A 289 4.11 9.86 -10.89
C GLY A 289 2.85 9.18 -10.36
N TRP A 290 2.93 7.90 -9.97
CA TRP A 290 1.80 7.12 -9.47
C TRP A 290 1.81 7.03 -7.95
N ARG A 291 0.63 7.08 -7.34
CA ARG A 291 0.47 6.79 -5.92
C ARG A 291 0.68 5.30 -5.64
N MET A 292 1.34 5.01 -4.54
CA MET A 292 1.46 3.64 -4.04
C MET A 292 0.20 3.24 -3.29
N THR A 293 -0.33 2.07 -3.62
CA THR A 293 -1.39 1.40 -2.87
C THR A 293 -1.05 -0.07 -2.72
N THR A 294 -1.58 -0.76 -1.71
CA THR A 294 -1.13 -2.12 -1.41
C THR A 294 -2.22 -2.97 -0.80
N GLU A 295 -2.12 -4.28 -1.00
CA GLU A 295 -2.95 -5.26 -0.33
C GLU A 295 -2.59 -5.37 1.15
N TRP A 296 -1.31 -5.58 1.45
CA TRP A 296 -0.84 -5.79 2.82
C TRP A 296 -0.27 -4.51 3.43
N GLY A 297 -0.55 -4.34 4.72
CA GLY A 297 -0.26 -3.07 5.37
C GLY A 297 1.20 -2.83 5.72
N SER A 298 1.90 -3.86 6.20
CA SER A 298 3.11 -3.63 7.00
C SER A 298 4.35 -3.20 6.23
N GLY A 299 4.52 -3.63 4.99
CA GLY A 299 5.73 -3.35 4.21
C GLY A 299 5.78 -1.96 3.61
N ASN A 300 4.65 -1.47 3.12
CA ASN A 300 4.52 -0.20 2.42
C ASN A 300 3.69 0.84 3.18
N GLU A 301 3.54 0.66 4.48
CA GLU A 301 2.69 1.52 5.30
C GLU A 301 3.00 3.00 5.12
N TYR A 302 4.28 3.35 5.12
CA TYR A 302 4.75 4.73 5.08
C TYR A 302 4.66 5.42 3.72
N ASP A 303 4.48 4.67 2.63
CA ASP A 303 4.38 5.21 1.26
C ASP A 303 2.99 5.04 0.65
N SER A 304 2.14 4.25 1.28
CA SER A 304 0.85 3.85 0.72
C SER A 304 -0.26 4.85 1.03
N THR A 305 -1.04 5.20 0.01
CA THR A 305 -2.27 6.01 0.15
C THR A 305 -3.54 5.17 0.27
N PHE A 306 -3.45 3.86 0.07
CA PHE A 306 -4.52 2.90 0.31
C PHE A 306 -3.94 1.57 0.76
N GLN A 307 -4.56 0.97 1.77
CA GLN A 307 -4.19 -0.34 2.28
C GLN A 307 -5.43 -1.20 2.44
N HIS A 308 -5.48 -2.28 1.66
CA HIS A 308 -6.59 -3.21 1.67
C HIS A 308 -6.81 -3.81 3.06
N TRP A 309 -5.74 -4.25 3.69
CA TRP A 309 -5.75 -4.86 5.03
C TRP A 309 -5.11 -3.93 6.07
N ALA A 310 -5.60 -2.69 6.17
CA ALA A 310 -5.03 -1.71 7.11
C ALA A 310 -5.04 -2.18 8.56
N THR A 311 -6.00 -3.01 8.94
CA THR A 311 -6.10 -3.61 10.26
C THR A 311 -5.02 -4.65 10.56
N ASP A 312 -4.25 -5.08 9.55
CA ASP A 312 -3.06 -5.90 9.73
C ASP A 312 -1.85 -5.08 10.19
N LEU A 313 -1.95 -3.76 10.18
CA LEU A 313 -0.90 -2.90 10.68
C LEU A 313 -0.77 -3.05 12.20
N THR A 314 0.40 -3.48 12.60
CA THR A 314 0.75 -3.58 14.00
C THR A 314 2.04 -2.82 14.27
N TYR A 315 1.92 -1.70 14.92
CA TYR A 315 3.08 -0.99 15.47
C TYR A 315 3.49 -1.66 16.78
N GLY A 316 4.20 -2.74 16.74
CA GLY A 316 4.66 -3.45 17.96
C GLY A 316 4.50 -4.96 17.94
N GLY A 317 4.06 -5.56 16.87
CA GLY A 317 4.05 -7.02 16.72
C GLY A 317 2.83 -7.60 16.02
N TYR A 318 2.95 -8.85 15.63
CA TYR A 318 1.96 -9.54 14.81
C TYR A 318 0.74 -10.09 15.55
N THR A 319 0.80 -10.13 16.87
CA THR A 319 -0.20 -10.84 17.66
C THR A 319 -1.48 -10.07 17.88
N SER A 320 -1.50 -8.80 17.47
CA SER A 320 -2.52 -7.85 17.89
C SER A 320 -3.00 -7.01 16.72
N LYS A 321 -3.64 -7.68 15.76
CA LYS A 321 -4.26 -6.97 14.62
C LYS A 321 -5.20 -5.87 15.12
N GLY A 322 -4.92 -4.64 14.71
CA GLY A 322 -5.70 -3.48 15.09
C GLY A 322 -5.51 -2.96 16.52
N GLU A 323 -4.71 -3.60 17.37
CA GLU A 323 -4.43 -3.08 18.72
C GLU A 323 -3.65 -1.75 18.72
N ASN A 324 -2.90 -1.50 17.65
CA ASN A 324 -2.19 -0.24 17.49
C ASN A 324 -2.93 0.70 16.52
N SER A 325 -4.22 0.56 16.41
CA SER A 325 -5.05 1.39 15.55
C SER A 325 -5.01 2.85 15.99
N GLU A 326 -4.88 3.12 17.28
CA GLU A 326 -4.72 4.46 17.82
C GLU A 326 -3.48 5.14 17.24
N VAL A 327 -2.33 4.48 17.29
CA VAL A 327 -1.08 5.03 16.73
C VAL A 327 -1.23 5.32 15.24
N MET A 328 -1.82 4.40 14.49
CA MET A 328 -2.10 4.60 13.07
C MET A 328 -3.05 5.79 12.84
N ARG A 329 -4.08 5.90 13.66
CA ARG A 329 -5.07 6.97 13.61
C ARG A 329 -4.44 8.34 13.85
N PHE A 330 -3.53 8.43 14.81
CA PHE A 330 -2.75 9.64 15.05
C PHE A 330 -1.81 10.01 13.93
N LEU A 331 -1.10 9.03 13.38
CA LEU A 331 -0.01 9.31 12.45
C LEU A 331 -0.46 9.51 11.02
N ARG A 332 -1.25 8.57 10.47
CA ARG A 332 -1.37 8.46 9.03
C ARG A 332 -2.78 8.28 8.49
N ASN A 333 -3.75 8.03 9.35
CA ASN A 333 -5.06 7.66 8.85
C ASN A 333 -5.71 8.75 7.98
N HIS A 334 -5.38 10.00 8.24
CA HIS A 334 -5.82 11.14 7.43
C HIS A 334 -5.15 11.21 6.03
N GLN A 335 -4.14 10.39 5.76
CA GLN A 335 -3.38 10.36 4.52
C GLN A 335 -3.72 9.18 3.63
N LYS A 336 -4.53 8.25 4.08
CA LYS A 336 -4.81 7.01 3.35
C LYS A 336 -6.22 6.50 3.55
N ASP A 337 -6.66 5.79 2.54
CA ASP A 337 -7.85 4.95 2.61
C ASP A 337 -7.49 3.53 3.03
N SER A 338 -8.49 2.83 3.53
CA SER A 338 -8.37 1.41 3.83
C SER A 338 -9.68 0.70 3.54
N TRP A 339 -9.57 -0.58 3.24
CA TRP A 339 -10.73 -1.44 3.16
C TRP A 339 -10.68 -2.45 4.31
N VAL A 340 -11.66 -2.39 5.16
CA VAL A 340 -11.81 -3.37 6.25
C VAL A 340 -12.85 -4.43 5.93
N GLY A 341 -13.74 -4.17 4.96
CA GLY A 341 -14.70 -5.14 4.44
C GLY A 341 -15.37 -5.97 5.52
N ASP A 342 -15.29 -7.28 5.36
CA ASP A 342 -15.77 -8.25 6.35
C ASP A 342 -14.70 -8.58 7.43
N TYR A 343 -13.74 -7.70 7.60
CA TYR A 343 -12.59 -7.94 8.48
C TYR A 343 -12.95 -8.37 9.91
N PRO A 344 -13.99 -7.83 10.56
CA PRO A 344 -14.41 -8.36 11.85
C PRO A 344 -14.70 -9.86 11.84
N SER A 345 -15.06 -10.44 10.70
CA SER A 345 -15.29 -11.89 10.56
C SER A 345 -14.01 -12.73 10.66
N TYR A 346 -12.85 -12.13 10.48
CA TYR A 346 -11.54 -12.78 10.67
C TYR A 346 -11.03 -12.70 12.10
N GLY A 347 -11.88 -12.39 13.07
CA GLY A 347 -11.48 -12.17 14.44
C GLY A 347 -10.73 -10.87 14.67
N GLY A 348 -10.94 -9.90 13.80
CA GLY A 348 -10.45 -8.55 13.93
C GLY A 348 -11.02 -7.85 15.16
N VAL A 349 -10.31 -6.84 15.61
CA VAL A 349 -10.65 -6.10 16.82
C VAL A 349 -11.85 -5.21 16.56
N ALA A 350 -12.68 -5.04 17.58
CA ALA A 350 -13.87 -4.18 17.54
C ALA A 350 -13.58 -2.72 17.16
N ASN A 351 -12.33 -2.31 17.22
CA ASN A 351 -11.86 -0.94 16.96
C ASN A 351 -11.46 -0.66 15.50
N SER A 352 -11.61 -1.64 14.60
CA SER A 352 -11.32 -1.44 13.18
C SER A 352 -12.00 -0.21 12.55
N PRO A 353 -13.22 0.20 12.94
CA PRO A 353 -13.84 1.43 12.46
C PRO A 353 -13.04 2.70 12.74
N LEU A 354 -12.19 2.68 13.75
CA LEU A 354 -11.37 3.84 14.12
C LEU A 354 -10.30 4.15 13.06
N LEU A 355 -9.95 3.18 12.23
CA LEU A 355 -9.07 3.37 11.08
C LEU A 355 -9.78 3.94 9.85
N GLY A 356 -11.10 4.06 9.87
CA GLY A 356 -11.86 4.62 8.78
C GLY A 356 -11.96 3.72 7.56
N GLY A 357 -12.06 2.40 7.75
CA GLY A 357 -12.15 1.47 6.64
C GLY A 357 -13.47 1.51 5.87
N TYR A 358 -13.39 1.37 4.57
CA TYR A 358 -14.58 1.22 3.73
C TYR A 358 -15.19 -0.17 3.85
N ASN A 359 -16.51 -0.22 3.82
CA ASN A 359 -17.24 -1.43 3.52
C ASN A 359 -17.47 -1.49 2.00
N MET A 360 -16.71 -2.31 1.30
CA MET A 360 -16.77 -2.38 -0.15
C MET A 360 -17.96 -3.23 -0.61
N LYS A 361 -19.02 -2.57 -1.01
CA LYS A 361 -20.18 -3.15 -1.70
C LYS A 361 -20.06 -2.85 -3.20
N ASP A 362 -19.00 -3.30 -3.81
CA ASP A 362 -18.75 -3.09 -5.23
C ASP A 362 -19.86 -3.70 -6.12
N PHE A 363 -19.93 -3.26 -7.36
CA PHE A 363 -20.90 -3.73 -8.35
C PHE A 363 -20.27 -4.15 -9.68
N GLU A 364 -18.96 -4.13 -9.76
CA GLU A 364 -18.19 -4.43 -10.97
C GLU A 364 -17.44 -5.77 -10.86
N GLY A 365 -18.04 -6.73 -10.17
CA GLY A 365 -17.62 -8.14 -10.16
C GLY A 365 -16.65 -8.55 -9.07
N TRP A 366 -16.12 -7.64 -8.26
CA TRP A 366 -15.27 -8.01 -7.15
C TRP A 366 -16.02 -8.93 -6.17
N GLN A 367 -15.48 -10.09 -5.89
CA GLN A 367 -16.12 -11.13 -5.09
C GLN A 367 -17.52 -11.53 -5.58
N GLY A 368 -17.77 -11.47 -6.90
CA GLY A 368 -19.05 -11.78 -7.51
C GLY A 368 -20.14 -10.74 -7.29
N ARG A 369 -19.82 -9.58 -6.76
CA ARG A 369 -20.77 -8.49 -6.53
C ARG A 369 -21.09 -7.77 -7.83
N ASN A 370 -22.37 -7.49 -8.06
CA ASN A 370 -22.89 -6.79 -9.24
C ASN A 370 -24.15 -5.97 -8.95
N ASP A 371 -24.37 -5.61 -7.69
CA ASP A 371 -25.55 -4.86 -7.23
C ASP A 371 -25.22 -3.37 -7.09
N TYR A 372 -25.57 -2.60 -8.10
CA TYR A 372 -25.35 -1.17 -8.13
C TYR A 372 -26.13 -0.40 -7.05
N ASP A 373 -27.36 -0.78 -6.80
CA ASP A 373 -28.19 -0.09 -5.81
C ASP A 373 -27.65 -0.32 -4.40
N ALA A 374 -27.22 -1.55 -4.10
CA ALA A 374 -26.53 -1.84 -2.84
C ALA A 374 -25.23 -1.06 -2.68
N TYR A 375 -24.47 -0.87 -3.77
CA TYR A 375 -23.27 -0.03 -3.76
C TYR A 375 -23.60 1.43 -3.40
N ILE A 376 -24.59 2.05 -4.04
CA ILE A 376 -24.98 3.44 -3.77
C ILE A 376 -25.51 3.60 -2.33
N VAL A 377 -26.35 2.68 -1.88
CA VAL A 377 -26.85 2.70 -0.49
C VAL A 377 -25.68 2.64 0.49
N ASN A 378 -24.73 1.74 0.28
CA ASN A 378 -23.57 1.61 1.16
C ASN A 378 -22.65 2.84 1.11
N LEU A 379 -22.47 3.45 -0.06
CA LEU A 379 -21.71 4.67 -0.21
C LEU A 379 -22.23 5.79 0.73
N TYR A 380 -23.54 6.01 0.71
CA TYR A 380 -24.15 7.06 1.52
C TYR A 380 -24.37 6.69 2.99
N THR A 381 -24.58 5.44 3.32
CA THR A 381 -24.87 5.02 4.70
C THR A 381 -23.63 4.65 5.51
N HIS A 382 -22.50 4.40 4.84
CA HIS A 382 -21.29 3.98 5.51
C HIS A 382 -20.03 4.74 5.01
N ASN A 383 -19.68 4.59 3.72
CA ASN A 383 -18.38 5.01 3.21
C ASN A 383 -18.18 6.52 3.26
N LEU A 384 -19.19 7.31 2.93
CA LEU A 384 -19.10 8.76 2.93
C LEU A 384 -18.82 9.31 4.35
N MET A 385 -19.50 8.80 5.35
CA MET A 385 -19.26 9.21 6.74
C MET A 385 -17.87 8.75 7.23
N THR A 386 -17.50 7.52 6.91
CA THR A 386 -16.18 6.97 7.21
C THR A 386 -15.09 7.84 6.60
N LYS A 387 -15.23 8.18 5.31
CA LYS A 387 -14.29 9.05 4.60
C LYS A 387 -14.16 10.42 5.26
N PHE A 388 -15.27 11.02 5.62
CA PHE A 388 -15.31 12.31 6.29
C PHE A 388 -14.53 12.28 7.62
N LEU A 389 -14.80 11.30 8.47
CA LEU A 389 -14.12 11.16 9.75
C LEU A 389 -12.63 10.80 9.61
N GLN A 390 -12.28 10.03 8.63
CA GLN A 390 -10.93 9.51 8.41
C GLN A 390 -9.91 10.65 8.19
N HIS A 391 -10.29 11.70 7.50
CA HIS A 391 -9.38 12.78 7.15
C HIS A 391 -9.21 13.87 8.19
N TYR A 392 -9.90 13.76 9.32
CA TYR A 392 -9.58 14.57 10.50
C TYR A 392 -8.39 13.98 11.25
N GLN A 393 -7.50 14.85 11.70
CA GLN A 393 -6.35 14.44 12.53
C GLN A 393 -6.77 14.27 13.97
N VAL A 394 -6.44 13.14 14.56
CA VAL A 394 -6.66 12.92 15.99
C VAL A 394 -5.63 13.69 16.80
N VAL A 395 -6.08 14.36 17.86
CA VAL A 395 -5.22 15.16 18.74
C VAL A 395 -5.25 14.67 20.17
N ASP A 396 -6.32 13.98 20.57
CA ASP A 396 -6.45 13.43 21.92
C ASP A 396 -7.35 12.20 21.90
N TRP A 397 -6.99 11.21 22.68
CA TRP A 397 -7.71 9.95 22.81
C TRP A 397 -7.51 9.33 24.18
N GLU A 398 -8.57 9.29 24.94
CA GLU A 398 -8.65 8.60 26.23
C GLU A 398 -9.68 7.48 26.18
N ASP A 399 -9.39 6.37 26.84
CA ASP A 399 -10.32 5.25 26.97
C ASP A 399 -11.62 5.69 27.65
N GLY A 400 -12.73 5.49 26.93
CA GLY A 400 -14.07 5.85 27.43
C GLY A 400 -14.45 7.31 27.25
N ALA A 401 -13.58 8.14 26.69
CA ALA A 401 -13.87 9.52 26.30
C ALA A 401 -14.10 9.67 24.78
N PRO A 402 -14.75 10.73 24.31
CA PRO A 402 -14.81 11.04 22.89
C PRO A 402 -13.42 11.36 22.33
N VAL A 403 -13.09 10.78 21.17
CA VAL A 403 -11.86 11.09 20.43
C VAL A 403 -11.91 12.53 19.93
N GLN A 404 -10.89 13.33 20.21
CA GLN A 404 -10.78 14.69 19.72
C GLN A 404 -10.03 14.74 18.40
N MET A 405 -10.55 15.48 17.44
CA MET A 405 -10.02 15.58 16.09
C MET A 405 -10.04 17.03 15.58
N THR A 406 -9.09 17.38 14.71
CA THR A 406 -8.99 18.71 14.05
C THR A 406 -8.93 18.59 12.55
#